data_adb7d8a27e2d746b5faef404ace36c88
#
_entry.id   adb7d8a27e2d746b5faef404ace36c88
#
_cell.length_a   1.000
_cell.length_b   1.000
_cell.length_c   1.000
_cell.angle_alpha   90.00
_cell.angle_beta   90.00
_cell.angle_gamma   90.00
#
_symmetry.space_group_name_H-M   'P 1'
#
loop_
_entity.id
_entity.type
_entity.pdbx_description
1 polymer ?
#
loop_
_entity_poly.entity_id
_entity_poly.type
_entity_poly.pdbx_seq_one_letter_code
_entity_poly.pdbx_strand_id
1 'polypeptide(L)'
;TCSPTRAALMTGHWTDRTGVWHTINGRSMLRNNEVTLGQLLKDNGYATGMFGKWHLGDNYPYRPEDRGFEEVYRHGGGGVGQTPDLWDNAYFDGHYFHNGSPEPAKGFCTDVFFQNAHRFIRSQVKNNRPFFAYIATNAPHGPLHCPQKYLDMYAGQSPRIAAFFGMITNIDDNN
;
A
#
# COMPACT_ATOMS: atom_id res chain seq x y z
N THR A 1 8.60 -12.33 5.03
CA THR A 1 8.98 -10.91 4.86
C THR A 1 8.08 -10.23 3.84
N CYS A 2 8.00 -8.87 3.84
CA CYS A 2 6.98 -8.13 3.10
C CYS A 2 7.02 -8.35 1.58
N SER A 3 8.10 -8.04 0.88
CA SER A 3 8.13 -8.16 -0.59
C SER A 3 7.93 -9.59 -1.09
N PRO A 4 8.58 -10.62 -0.55
CA PRO A 4 8.33 -12.01 -0.94
C PRO A 4 6.86 -12.42 -0.78
N THR A 5 6.23 -12.10 0.35
CA THR A 5 4.80 -12.41 0.58
C THR A 5 3.90 -11.68 -0.41
N ARG A 6 4.22 -10.40 -0.71
CA ARG A 6 3.46 -9.61 -1.69
C ARG A 6 3.60 -10.16 -3.10
N ALA A 7 4.80 -10.58 -3.49
CA ALA A 7 5.03 -11.22 -4.79
C ALA A 7 4.22 -12.51 -4.92
N ALA A 8 4.22 -13.37 -3.91
CA ALA A 8 3.42 -14.58 -3.89
C ALA A 8 1.92 -14.29 -3.98
N LEU A 9 1.42 -13.30 -3.22
CA LEU A 9 0.03 -12.88 -3.26
C LEU A 9 -0.38 -12.36 -4.65
N MET A 10 0.47 -11.54 -5.27
CA MET A 10 0.17 -10.91 -6.57
C MET A 10 0.26 -11.87 -7.74
N THR A 11 1.05 -12.95 -7.65
CA THR A 11 1.33 -13.84 -8.79
C THR A 11 0.80 -15.26 -8.62
N GLY A 12 0.48 -15.67 -7.39
CA GLY A 12 0.16 -17.07 -7.07
C GLY A 12 1.38 -18.00 -7.12
N HIS A 13 2.59 -17.48 -7.32
CA HIS A 13 3.82 -18.25 -7.41
C HIS A 13 4.63 -18.22 -6.10
N TRP A 14 5.44 -19.25 -5.89
CA TRP A 14 6.46 -19.24 -4.84
C TRP A 14 7.45 -18.08 -5.06
N THR A 15 7.90 -17.48 -3.99
CA THR A 15 8.71 -16.26 -4.00
C THR A 15 10.01 -16.41 -4.82
N ASP A 16 10.68 -17.55 -4.72
CA ASP A 16 11.92 -17.83 -5.46
C ASP A 16 11.71 -17.80 -6.98
N ARG A 17 10.55 -18.26 -7.45
CA ARG A 17 10.18 -18.18 -8.85
C ARG A 17 9.99 -16.74 -9.32
N THR A 18 9.43 -15.88 -8.48
CA THR A 18 9.12 -14.47 -8.83
C THR A 18 10.36 -13.57 -8.89
N GLY A 19 11.50 -14.04 -8.41
CA GLY A 19 12.72 -13.26 -8.26
C GLY A 19 12.77 -12.37 -7.03
N VAL A 20 11.71 -12.39 -6.20
CA VAL A 20 11.60 -11.58 -4.99
C VAL A 20 11.89 -12.45 -3.77
N TRP A 21 13.07 -12.31 -3.21
CA TRP A 21 13.50 -13.13 -2.08
C TRP A 21 13.93 -12.33 -0.84
N HIS A 22 13.95 -10.99 -0.94
CA HIS A 22 14.22 -10.08 0.17
C HIS A 22 13.53 -8.73 -0.05
N THR A 23 13.72 -7.78 0.86
CA THR A 23 13.01 -6.50 0.89
C THR A 23 13.84 -5.30 0.46
N ILE A 24 15.16 -5.45 0.27
CA ILE A 24 16.11 -4.35 0.00
C ILE A 24 17.12 -4.76 -1.09
N ASN A 25 17.90 -3.78 -1.57
CA ASN A 25 19.03 -3.96 -2.49
C ASN A 25 18.64 -4.67 -3.81
N GLY A 26 17.54 -4.24 -4.44
CA GLY A 26 17.06 -4.81 -5.70
C GLY A 26 16.39 -6.18 -5.59
N ARG A 27 16.42 -6.82 -4.42
CA ARG A 27 15.86 -8.16 -4.19
C ARG A 27 14.36 -8.18 -3.95
N SER A 28 13.72 -7.01 -4.00
CA SER A 28 12.27 -6.80 -3.90
C SER A 28 11.60 -6.59 -5.25
N MET A 29 12.35 -6.52 -6.35
CA MET A 29 11.78 -6.25 -7.67
C MET A 29 11.18 -7.52 -8.28
N LEU A 30 9.89 -7.45 -8.59
CA LEU A 30 9.16 -8.52 -9.25
C LEU A 30 9.62 -8.68 -10.71
N ARG A 31 9.93 -9.91 -11.13
CA ARG A 31 10.32 -10.16 -12.54
C ARG A 31 9.29 -9.66 -13.53
N ASN A 32 9.74 -9.12 -14.66
CA ASN A 32 8.86 -8.53 -15.68
C ASN A 32 7.91 -9.53 -16.34
N ASN A 33 8.31 -10.78 -16.42
CA ASN A 33 7.52 -11.85 -17.03
C ASN A 33 6.49 -12.48 -16.09
N GLU A 34 6.41 -12.02 -14.84
CA GLU A 34 5.34 -12.43 -13.92
C GLU A 34 4.06 -11.66 -14.23
N VAL A 35 2.96 -12.35 -14.35
CA VAL A 35 1.63 -11.74 -14.46
C VAL A 35 1.08 -11.52 -13.07
N THR A 36 0.66 -10.28 -12.78
CA THR A 36 0.08 -9.95 -11.48
C THR A 36 -1.44 -10.11 -11.48
N LEU A 37 -2.00 -10.27 -10.28
CA LEU A 37 -3.45 -10.26 -10.10
C LEU A 37 -4.10 -8.97 -10.64
N GLY A 38 -3.40 -7.81 -10.53
CA GLY A 38 -3.84 -6.55 -11.13
C GLY A 38 -3.96 -6.64 -12.65
N GLN A 39 -2.93 -7.16 -13.33
CA GLN A 39 -2.97 -7.37 -14.80
C GLN A 39 -4.07 -8.35 -15.20
N LEU A 40 -4.14 -9.50 -14.52
CA LEU A 40 -5.15 -10.52 -14.82
C LEU A 40 -6.57 -9.96 -14.73
N LEU A 41 -6.88 -9.23 -13.67
CA LEU A 41 -8.22 -8.68 -13.44
C LEU A 41 -8.52 -7.53 -14.39
N LYS A 42 -7.55 -6.65 -14.67
CA LYS A 42 -7.68 -5.60 -15.68
C LYS A 42 -8.02 -6.17 -17.05
N ASP A 43 -7.29 -7.20 -17.49
CA ASP A 43 -7.49 -7.86 -18.79
C ASP A 43 -8.87 -8.57 -18.88
N ASN A 44 -9.49 -8.84 -17.73
CA ASN A 44 -10.84 -9.39 -17.62
C ASN A 44 -11.93 -8.35 -17.30
N GLY A 45 -11.66 -7.05 -17.54
CA GLY A 45 -12.65 -6.00 -17.50
C GLY A 45 -12.91 -5.37 -16.12
N TYR A 46 -12.15 -5.75 -15.10
CA TYR A 46 -12.24 -5.10 -13.80
C TYR A 46 -11.54 -3.74 -13.80
N ALA A 47 -12.12 -2.77 -13.11
CA ALA A 47 -11.37 -1.61 -12.66
C ALA A 47 -10.40 -2.03 -11.56
N THR A 48 -9.14 -1.61 -11.63
CA THR A 48 -8.11 -2.04 -10.69
C THR A 48 -7.52 -0.85 -9.93
N GLY A 49 -7.60 -0.88 -8.60
CA GLY A 49 -7.06 0.14 -7.71
C GLY A 49 -6.07 -0.42 -6.69
N MET A 50 -5.00 0.33 -6.41
CA MET A 50 -3.99 -0.02 -5.41
C MET A 50 -3.73 1.16 -4.47
N PHE A 51 -3.84 0.93 -3.16
CA PHE A 51 -3.78 1.98 -2.14
C PHE A 51 -2.84 1.58 -1.01
N GLY A 52 -1.73 2.33 -0.84
CA GLY A 52 -0.75 2.15 0.20
C GLY A 52 0.57 1.53 -0.23
N LYS A 53 0.98 0.41 0.34
CA LYS A 53 2.30 -0.20 0.15
C LYS A 53 2.34 -1.19 -1.02
N TRP A 54 3.21 -0.93 -1.99
CA TRP A 54 3.53 -1.88 -3.07
C TRP A 54 4.71 -2.79 -2.74
N HIS A 55 5.90 -2.22 -2.65
CA HIS A 55 7.16 -2.88 -2.30
C HIS A 55 7.59 -4.03 -3.24
N LEU A 56 7.27 -3.91 -4.53
CA LEU A 56 7.70 -4.86 -5.58
C LEU A 56 8.48 -4.17 -6.72
N GLY A 57 8.97 -2.95 -6.46
CA GLY A 57 9.72 -2.08 -7.37
C GLY A 57 9.06 -0.70 -7.50
N ASP A 58 9.86 0.36 -7.48
CA ASP A 58 9.39 1.75 -7.44
C ASP A 58 9.57 2.49 -8.76
N ASN A 59 10.27 1.92 -9.72
CA ASN A 59 10.54 2.47 -11.04
C ASN A 59 10.01 1.59 -12.17
N TYR A 60 9.84 2.17 -13.35
CA TYR A 60 9.42 1.45 -14.54
C TYR A 60 10.36 0.26 -14.83
N PRO A 61 9.83 -0.92 -15.17
CA PRO A 61 8.44 -1.31 -15.37
C PRO A 61 7.83 -2.08 -14.16
N TYR A 62 8.25 -1.74 -12.93
CA TYR A 62 7.95 -2.50 -11.72
C TYR A 62 6.88 -1.86 -10.83
N ARG A 63 6.50 -0.62 -11.13
CA ARG A 63 5.49 0.12 -10.36
C ARG A 63 4.11 -0.54 -10.48
N PRO A 64 3.20 -0.36 -9.52
CA PRO A 64 1.85 -0.90 -9.64
C PRO A 64 1.12 -0.40 -10.88
N GLU A 65 1.36 0.85 -11.32
CA GLU A 65 0.83 1.43 -12.55
C GLU A 65 1.26 0.63 -13.80
N ASP A 66 2.49 0.08 -13.77
CA ASP A 66 3.03 -0.76 -14.84
C ASP A 66 2.54 -2.22 -14.74
N ARG A 67 1.97 -2.60 -13.59
CA ARG A 67 1.61 -3.97 -13.22
C ARG A 67 0.09 -4.17 -13.09
N GLY A 68 -0.68 -3.40 -13.86
CA GLY A 68 -2.10 -3.62 -14.08
C GLY A 68 -3.03 -2.87 -13.15
N PHE A 69 -2.56 -1.91 -12.37
CA PHE A 69 -3.42 -1.05 -11.58
C PHE A 69 -3.68 0.28 -12.29
N GLU A 70 -4.95 0.61 -12.51
CA GLU A 70 -5.40 1.81 -13.23
C GLU A 70 -5.48 3.04 -12.32
N GLU A 71 -5.79 2.82 -11.04
CA GLU A 71 -5.81 3.85 -10.01
C GLU A 71 -4.84 3.47 -8.90
N VAL A 72 -3.86 4.33 -8.64
CA VAL A 72 -2.79 4.04 -7.69
C VAL A 72 -2.57 5.23 -6.76
N TYR A 73 -2.70 5.01 -5.44
CA TYR A 73 -2.31 5.97 -4.43
C TYR A 73 -1.38 5.31 -3.40
N ARG A 74 -0.09 5.62 -3.45
CA ARG A 74 0.93 4.83 -2.74
C ARG A 74 2.08 5.64 -2.16
N HIS A 75 2.75 5.07 -1.19
CA HIS A 75 4.13 5.44 -0.86
C HIS A 75 5.12 4.56 -1.64
N GLY A 76 6.38 4.98 -1.74
CA GLY A 76 7.46 4.15 -2.26
C GLY A 76 8.13 3.31 -1.18
N GLY A 77 9.16 2.56 -1.57
CA GLY A 77 9.98 1.76 -0.66
C GLY A 77 9.22 0.74 0.17
N GLY A 78 9.78 0.42 1.31
CA GLY A 78 9.30 -0.62 2.23
C GLY A 78 8.36 -0.13 3.33
N GLY A 79 8.23 1.17 3.52
CA GLY A 79 7.39 1.80 4.54
C GLY A 79 7.38 3.31 4.42
N VAL A 80 6.35 3.94 4.93
CA VAL A 80 6.24 5.40 5.00
C VAL A 80 7.41 5.97 5.78
N GLY A 81 8.06 7.00 5.25
CA GLY A 81 9.24 7.64 5.85
C GLY A 81 10.55 6.86 5.65
N GLN A 82 10.55 5.79 4.85
CA GLN A 82 11.77 5.02 4.53
C GLN A 82 12.28 5.36 3.13
N THR A 83 13.61 5.35 2.98
CA THR A 83 14.25 5.54 1.68
C THR A 83 14.30 4.22 0.87
N PRO A 84 14.28 4.27 -0.47
CA PRO A 84 14.06 5.45 -1.31
C PRO A 84 12.57 5.78 -1.43
N ASP A 85 12.19 7.00 -1.14
CA ASP A 85 10.82 7.47 -1.29
C ASP A 85 10.82 8.97 -1.60
N LEU A 86 9.62 9.55 -1.74
CA LEU A 86 9.45 10.98 -1.90
C LEU A 86 10.04 11.72 -0.68
N TRP A 87 10.61 12.89 -0.96
CA TRP A 87 10.91 13.83 0.10
C TRP A 87 9.62 14.21 0.83
N ASP A 88 9.68 14.30 2.14
CA ASP A 88 8.53 14.60 3.00
C ASP A 88 7.43 13.50 2.99
N ASN A 89 7.80 12.25 2.71
CA ASN A 89 6.93 11.11 2.93
C ASN A 89 6.85 10.80 4.42
N ALA A 90 5.77 11.23 5.07
CA ALA A 90 5.56 11.15 6.52
C ALA A 90 4.25 10.44 6.87
N TYR A 91 4.13 10.00 8.13
CA TYR A 91 2.90 9.36 8.64
C TYR A 91 1.72 10.31 8.72
N PHE A 92 1.99 11.59 8.95
CA PHE A 92 0.99 12.65 9.02
C PHE A 92 1.33 13.74 8.02
N ASP A 93 0.33 14.20 7.29
CA ASP A 93 0.43 15.32 6.34
C ASP A 93 1.59 15.17 5.32
N GLY A 94 1.92 13.95 4.95
CA GLY A 94 3.04 13.65 4.05
C GLY A 94 2.70 13.81 2.56
N HIS A 95 3.67 13.46 1.71
CA HIS A 95 3.50 13.39 0.26
C HIS A 95 3.46 11.93 -0.20
N TYR A 96 2.56 11.61 -1.11
CA TYR A 96 2.40 10.27 -1.69
C TYR A 96 2.29 10.35 -3.21
N PHE A 97 2.51 9.23 -3.88
CA PHE A 97 2.29 9.13 -5.33
C PHE A 97 0.83 8.85 -5.63
N HIS A 98 0.24 9.69 -6.48
CA HIS A 98 -1.06 9.45 -7.11
C HIS A 98 -0.85 9.29 -8.61
N ASN A 99 -1.07 8.09 -9.13
CA ASN A 99 -0.85 7.74 -10.55
C ASN A 99 0.52 8.21 -11.07
N GLY A 100 1.56 8.01 -10.26
CA GLY A 100 2.94 8.38 -10.58
C GLY A 100 3.34 9.81 -10.30
N SER A 101 2.43 10.70 -9.91
CA SER A 101 2.70 12.09 -9.55
C SER A 101 2.67 12.30 -8.03
N PRO A 102 3.63 13.04 -7.46
CA PRO A 102 3.60 13.34 -6.03
C PRO A 102 2.47 14.31 -5.68
N GLU A 103 1.70 14.01 -4.64
CA GLU A 103 0.64 14.86 -4.09
C GLU A 103 0.79 15.03 -2.59
N PRO A 104 0.56 16.24 -2.04
CA PRO A 104 0.47 16.45 -0.60
C PRO A 104 -0.85 15.84 -0.07
N ALA A 105 -0.76 15.23 1.11
CA ALA A 105 -1.91 14.67 1.81
C ALA A 105 -2.15 15.36 3.14
N LYS A 106 -3.36 15.24 3.66
CA LYS A 106 -3.75 15.71 4.99
C LYS A 106 -4.21 14.55 5.84
N GLY A 107 -3.71 14.50 7.08
CA GLY A 107 -4.08 13.49 8.05
C GLY A 107 -3.12 12.30 8.11
N PHE A 108 -3.55 11.26 8.78
CA PHE A 108 -2.76 10.04 9.01
C PHE A 108 -2.74 9.15 7.75
N CYS A 109 -1.60 8.61 7.40
CA CYS A 109 -1.38 7.90 6.14
C CYS A 109 -2.38 6.76 5.89
N THR A 110 -2.73 5.98 6.91
CA THR A 110 -3.73 4.90 6.79
C THR A 110 -5.10 5.46 6.41
N ASP A 111 -5.55 6.53 7.07
CA ASP A 111 -6.83 7.19 6.76
C ASP A 111 -6.82 7.70 5.31
N VAL A 112 -5.71 8.29 4.87
CA VAL A 112 -5.54 8.80 3.50
C VAL A 112 -5.64 7.68 2.47
N PHE A 113 -5.01 6.53 2.70
CA PHE A 113 -5.09 5.38 1.79
C PHE A 113 -6.53 4.84 1.70
N PHE A 114 -7.21 4.69 2.82
CA PHE A 114 -8.62 4.26 2.83
C PHE A 114 -9.55 5.28 2.17
N GLN A 115 -9.37 6.58 2.39
CA GLN A 115 -10.18 7.62 1.74
C GLN A 115 -10.07 7.55 0.22
N ASN A 116 -8.86 7.36 -0.32
CA ASN A 116 -8.66 7.19 -1.76
C ASN A 116 -9.26 5.87 -2.28
N ALA A 117 -9.11 4.78 -1.53
CA ALA A 117 -9.74 3.50 -1.86
C ALA A 117 -11.28 3.62 -1.89
N HIS A 118 -11.88 4.23 -0.89
CA HIS A 118 -13.33 4.45 -0.85
C HIS A 118 -13.83 5.34 -1.99
N ARG A 119 -13.05 6.38 -2.38
CA ARG A 119 -13.37 7.21 -3.54
C ARG A 119 -13.40 6.39 -4.83
N PHE A 120 -12.38 5.56 -5.02
CA PHE A 120 -12.31 4.64 -6.15
C PHE A 120 -13.50 3.66 -6.15
N ILE A 121 -13.76 2.95 -5.05
CA ILE A 121 -14.85 1.98 -4.92
C ILE A 121 -16.21 2.62 -5.25
N ARG A 122 -16.51 3.79 -4.64
CA ARG A 122 -17.78 4.51 -4.89
C ARG A 122 -17.93 4.89 -6.36
N SER A 123 -16.83 5.29 -7.02
CA SER A 123 -16.84 5.60 -8.45
C SER A 123 -17.19 4.35 -9.28
N GLN A 124 -16.60 3.19 -8.97
CA GLN A 124 -16.88 1.96 -9.72
C GLN A 124 -18.31 1.46 -9.48
N VAL A 125 -18.79 1.52 -8.24
CA VAL A 125 -20.20 1.18 -7.92
C VAL A 125 -21.16 2.07 -8.70
N LYS A 126 -20.93 3.41 -8.72
CA LYS A 126 -21.76 4.36 -9.47
C LYS A 126 -21.78 4.05 -10.97
N ASN A 127 -20.66 3.59 -11.52
CA ASN A 127 -20.51 3.26 -12.95
C ASN A 127 -20.92 1.81 -13.28
N ASN A 128 -21.41 1.04 -12.29
CA ASN A 128 -21.75 -0.38 -12.42
C ASN A 128 -20.62 -1.21 -13.04
N ARG A 129 -19.36 -0.90 -12.70
CA ARG A 129 -18.17 -1.60 -13.19
C ARG A 129 -17.63 -2.53 -12.10
N PRO A 130 -17.36 -3.81 -12.39
CA PRO A 130 -16.67 -4.68 -11.44
C PRO A 130 -15.28 -4.11 -11.12
N PHE A 131 -14.83 -4.26 -9.89
CA PHE A 131 -13.56 -3.68 -9.48
C PHE A 131 -12.76 -4.61 -8.57
N PHE A 132 -11.47 -4.38 -8.54
CA PHE A 132 -10.52 -4.94 -7.60
C PHE A 132 -9.78 -3.80 -6.89
N ALA A 133 -9.96 -3.70 -5.58
CA ALA A 133 -9.26 -2.71 -4.76
C ALA A 133 -8.27 -3.42 -3.83
N TYR A 134 -6.97 -3.22 -4.07
CA TYR A 134 -5.90 -3.71 -3.22
C TYR A 134 -5.52 -2.63 -2.20
N ILE A 135 -6.07 -2.75 -0.99
CA ILE A 135 -5.79 -1.81 0.12
C ILE A 135 -4.70 -2.42 1.00
N ALA A 136 -3.50 -1.94 0.84
CA ALA A 136 -2.30 -2.49 1.47
C ALA A 136 -1.67 -1.45 2.40
N THR A 137 -2.19 -1.34 3.61
CA THR A 137 -1.74 -0.32 4.57
C THR A 137 -0.25 -0.45 4.90
N ASN A 138 0.39 0.67 5.25
CA ASN A 138 1.72 0.68 5.86
C ASN A 138 1.63 0.16 7.31
N ALA A 139 0.58 0.51 8.02
CA ALA A 139 0.34 0.05 9.39
C ALA A 139 0.12 -1.48 9.45
N PRO A 140 0.56 -2.17 10.51
CA PRO A 140 1.28 -1.65 11.67
C PRO A 140 2.82 -1.75 11.56
N HIS A 141 3.42 -1.41 10.41
CA HIS A 141 4.87 -1.38 10.21
C HIS A 141 5.52 -0.24 11.02
N GLY A 142 6.71 -0.49 11.55
CA GLY A 142 7.48 0.56 12.24
C GLY A 142 8.04 1.67 11.31
N PRO A 143 8.29 2.88 11.86
CA PRO A 143 8.06 3.32 13.23
C PRO A 143 6.57 3.33 13.59
N LEU A 144 6.25 3.04 14.87
CA LEU A 144 4.86 2.92 15.30
C LEU A 144 4.30 4.30 15.65
N HIS A 145 3.55 4.87 14.73
CA HIS A 145 2.85 6.14 14.90
C HIS A 145 1.37 5.96 14.59
N CYS A 146 0.51 6.48 15.45
CA CYS A 146 -0.92 6.56 15.20
C CYS A 146 -1.51 7.83 15.83
N PRO A 147 -2.71 8.26 15.40
CA PRO A 147 -3.39 9.40 16.00
C PRO A 147 -3.63 9.21 17.50
N GLN A 148 -3.55 10.31 18.27
CA GLN A 148 -3.60 10.29 19.74
C GLN A 148 -4.85 9.58 20.27
N LYS A 149 -6.01 9.77 19.62
CA LYS A 149 -7.26 9.10 20.01
C LYS A 149 -7.13 7.57 20.14
N TYR A 150 -6.30 6.95 19.30
CA TYR A 150 -6.07 5.50 19.36
C TYR A 150 -5.03 5.10 20.41
N LEU A 151 -4.03 5.97 20.69
CA LEU A 151 -3.12 5.76 21.81
C LEU A 151 -3.86 5.77 23.14
N ASP A 152 -4.79 6.70 23.31
CA ASP A 152 -5.58 6.87 24.53
C ASP A 152 -6.45 5.63 24.86
N MET A 153 -6.91 4.91 23.81
CA MET A 153 -7.66 3.64 23.99
C MET A 153 -6.83 2.56 24.70
N TYR A 154 -5.50 2.66 24.62
CA TYR A 154 -4.56 1.68 25.18
C TYR A 154 -3.61 2.27 26.21
N ALA A 155 -4.04 3.32 26.94
CA ALA A 155 -3.23 4.06 27.92
C ALA A 155 -2.65 3.19 29.06
N GLY A 156 -3.24 2.00 29.33
CA GLY A 156 -2.72 1.04 30.29
C GLY A 156 -1.57 0.16 29.80
N GLN A 157 -1.20 0.26 28.50
CA GLN A 157 -0.13 -0.53 27.89
C GLN A 157 1.18 0.26 27.81
N SER A 158 2.30 -0.44 27.54
CA SER A 158 3.54 0.27 27.21
C SER A 158 3.35 1.11 25.94
N PRO A 159 4.06 2.23 25.79
CA PRO A 159 3.90 3.13 24.62
C PRO A 159 3.99 2.41 23.26
N ARG A 160 4.90 1.45 23.16
CA ARG A 160 5.08 0.65 21.92
C ARG A 160 3.87 -0.25 21.64
N ILE A 161 3.32 -0.90 22.65
CA ILE A 161 2.15 -1.77 22.51
C ILE A 161 0.90 -0.94 22.22
N ALA A 162 0.72 0.17 22.92
CA ALA A 162 -0.38 1.10 22.68
C ALA A 162 -0.38 1.62 21.23
N ALA A 163 0.77 2.02 20.70
CA ALA A 163 0.91 2.47 19.33
C ALA A 163 0.61 1.34 18.33
N PHE A 164 1.11 0.13 18.56
CA PHE A 164 0.85 -1.02 17.69
C PHE A 164 -0.65 -1.37 17.65
N PHE A 165 -1.31 -1.47 18.78
CA PHE A 165 -2.76 -1.75 18.84
C PHE A 165 -3.58 -0.58 18.30
N GLY A 166 -3.15 0.67 18.57
CA GLY A 166 -3.80 1.85 18.03
C GLY A 166 -3.78 1.90 16.50
N MET A 167 -2.67 1.49 15.88
CA MET A 167 -2.58 1.37 14.41
C MET A 167 -3.54 0.30 13.87
N ILE A 168 -3.70 -0.83 14.57
CA ILE A 168 -4.62 -1.90 14.16
C ILE A 168 -6.07 -1.43 14.28
N THR A 169 -6.43 -0.79 15.40
CA THR A 169 -7.78 -0.24 15.60
C THR A 169 -8.11 0.82 14.55
N ASN A 170 -7.13 1.66 14.17
CA ASN A 170 -7.34 2.62 13.09
C ASN A 170 -7.61 1.93 11.74
N ILE A 171 -6.97 0.81 11.44
CA ILE A 171 -7.28 0.03 10.22
C ILE A 171 -8.71 -0.49 10.28
N ASP A 172 -9.13 -1.02 11.43
CA ASP A 172 -10.47 -1.58 11.64
C ASP A 172 -11.57 -0.52 11.50
N ASP A 173 -11.35 0.66 12.08
CA ASP A 173 -12.28 1.80 11.98
C ASP A 173 -12.44 2.34 10.54
N ASN A 174 -11.45 2.11 9.66
CA ASN A 174 -11.49 2.54 8.27
C ASN A 174 -12.09 1.50 7.32
N ASN A 175 -12.27 0.26 7.77
CA ASN A 175 -12.73 -0.85 6.94
C ASN A 175 -14.26 -0.95 6.95
#